data_f6b46545c0c5e93b41f274922805fade
#
_entry.id   f6b46545c0c5e93b41f274922805fade
#
_cell.length_a   1.000
_cell.length_b   1.000
_cell.length_c   1.000
_cell.angle_alpha   90.00
_cell.angle_beta   90.00
_cell.angle_gamma   90.00
#
_symmetry.space_group_name_H-M   'P 1'
#
loop_
_entity.id
_entity.type
_entity.pdbx_description
1 polymer ?
#
loop_
_entity_poly.entity_id
_entity_poly.type
_entity_poly.pdbx_seq_one_letter_code
_entity_poly.pdbx_strand_id
1 'polypeptide(L)'
;MIQSRLSVLMAERGLKISDLYEETGISKTTLMAIAENTGKGVQFDTVDKLCNFLGVTPCEFFDYSPYIVETKKSNFSEGEIDGFEIKIKKQHYEKYFNLDMFVYSGDSNVIPLKKGEFDYYIPLVLQGSDHYTENEFYTFLSNMSISFRTEFINKLITKVKSQLKDLVINKQSFELIGGYTTIQFQLNDYIALKLFPDSEFETLKKFRIK
;
A
#
# COMPACT_ATOMS: atom_id res chain seq x y z
N MET A 1 11.57 6.36 -9.00
CA MET A 1 12.04 6.13 -7.59
C MET A 1 13.09 5.02 -7.62
N ILE A 2 14.05 5.06 -6.70
CA ILE A 2 15.06 3.99 -6.52
C ILE A 2 14.87 3.40 -5.13
N GLN A 3 14.94 2.07 -5.03
CA GLN A 3 14.91 1.34 -3.77
C GLN A 3 16.03 0.31 -3.72
N SER A 4 16.56 0.04 -2.54
CA SER A 4 17.44 -1.08 -2.29
C SER A 4 16.65 -2.38 -2.22
N ARG A 5 17.19 -3.46 -2.77
CA ARG A 5 16.68 -4.82 -2.61
C ARG A 5 17.38 -5.59 -1.48
N LEU A 6 18.08 -4.89 -0.60
CA LEU A 6 18.88 -5.51 0.45
C LEU A 6 18.07 -6.52 1.28
N SER A 7 16.86 -6.17 1.72
CA SER A 7 16.00 -7.08 2.49
C SER A 7 15.66 -8.36 1.72
N VAL A 8 15.40 -8.27 0.42
CA VAL A 8 15.10 -9.41 -0.45
C VAL A 8 16.36 -10.28 -0.62
N LEU A 9 17.48 -9.64 -0.95
CA LEU A 9 18.77 -10.33 -1.15
C LEU A 9 19.24 -11.05 0.12
N MET A 10 19.01 -10.47 1.29
CA MET A 10 19.27 -11.11 2.58
C MET A 10 18.36 -12.31 2.79
N ALA A 11 17.06 -12.18 2.54
CA ALA A 11 16.10 -13.26 2.72
C ALA A 11 16.41 -14.46 1.80
N GLU A 12 16.75 -14.20 0.53
CA GLU A 12 17.15 -15.22 -0.45
C GLU A 12 18.37 -16.04 0.00
N ARG A 13 19.26 -15.42 0.80
CA ARG A 13 20.53 -16.01 1.27
C ARG A 13 20.49 -16.46 2.73
N GLY A 14 19.36 -16.29 3.41
CA GLY A 14 19.22 -16.60 4.84
C GLY A 14 20.08 -15.73 5.76
N LEU A 15 20.49 -14.53 5.30
CA LEU A 15 21.36 -13.61 6.02
C LEU A 15 20.58 -12.72 6.99
N LYS A 16 21.24 -12.31 8.08
CA LYS A 16 20.76 -11.36 9.06
C LYS A 16 21.58 -10.06 9.00
N ILE A 17 21.05 -8.98 9.55
CA ILE A 17 21.78 -7.70 9.69
C ILE A 17 23.11 -7.87 10.45
N SER A 18 23.17 -8.79 11.43
CA SER A 18 24.41 -9.12 12.14
C SER A 18 25.52 -9.62 11.23
N ASP A 19 25.15 -10.49 10.30
CA ASP A 19 26.12 -11.15 9.41
C ASP A 19 26.75 -10.11 8.45
N LEU A 20 25.90 -9.21 7.92
CA LEU A 20 26.36 -8.09 7.09
C LEU A 20 27.26 -7.13 7.88
N TYR A 21 26.91 -6.83 9.13
CA TYR A 21 27.71 -5.97 9.98
C TYR A 21 29.11 -6.57 10.24
N GLU A 22 29.18 -7.85 10.56
CA GLU A 22 30.44 -8.56 10.85
C GLU A 22 31.35 -8.60 9.64
N GLU A 23 30.81 -8.86 8.45
CA GLU A 23 31.59 -9.03 7.22
C GLU A 23 31.94 -7.71 6.53
N THR A 24 31.03 -6.71 6.57
CA THR A 24 31.23 -5.46 5.82
C THR A 24 31.72 -4.29 6.68
N GLY A 25 31.57 -4.38 8.00
CA GLY A 25 31.85 -3.28 8.94
C GLY A 25 30.86 -2.11 8.85
N ILE A 26 29.77 -2.23 8.09
CA ILE A 26 28.75 -1.21 7.97
C ILE A 26 27.85 -1.25 9.22
N SER A 27 27.59 -0.10 9.83
CA SER A 27 26.79 -0.06 11.07
C SER A 27 25.40 -0.70 10.88
N LYS A 28 24.90 -1.39 11.93
CA LYS A 28 23.55 -2.02 11.91
C LYS A 28 22.45 -1.01 11.61
N THR A 29 22.55 0.22 12.11
CA THR A 29 21.60 1.29 11.82
C THR A 29 21.58 1.63 10.34
N THR A 30 22.75 1.74 9.68
CA THR A 30 22.85 2.00 8.25
C THR A 30 22.26 0.84 7.44
N LEU A 31 22.62 -0.40 7.81
CA LEU A 31 22.09 -1.59 7.14
C LEU A 31 20.57 -1.70 7.23
N MET A 32 20.00 -1.44 8.41
CA MET A 32 18.54 -1.39 8.61
C MET A 32 17.89 -0.30 7.76
N ALA A 33 18.45 0.92 7.76
CA ALA A 33 17.91 2.02 6.95
C ALA A 33 17.93 1.72 5.44
N ILE A 34 18.98 1.03 4.95
CA ILE A 34 19.07 0.59 3.56
C ILE A 34 18.05 -0.54 3.29
N ALA A 35 17.93 -1.54 4.17
CA ALA A 35 17.02 -2.67 4.00
C ALA A 35 15.53 -2.23 4.04
N GLU A 36 15.21 -1.23 4.85
CA GLU A 36 13.86 -0.67 5.01
C GLU A 36 13.56 0.49 4.03
N ASN A 37 14.55 0.91 3.25
CA ASN A 37 14.45 2.06 2.34
C ASN A 37 14.00 3.36 3.04
N THR A 38 14.42 3.57 4.30
CA THR A 38 14.09 4.75 5.11
C THR A 38 15.16 5.83 5.07
N GLY A 39 16.34 5.52 4.52
CA GLY A 39 17.47 6.43 4.38
C GLY A 39 17.25 7.51 3.31
N LYS A 40 17.90 8.68 3.48
CA LYS A 40 17.88 9.77 2.49
C LYS A 40 18.85 9.55 1.33
N GLY A 41 19.74 8.58 1.44
CA GLY A 41 20.74 8.24 0.43
C GLY A 41 21.71 7.18 0.95
N VAL A 42 22.54 6.66 0.05
CA VAL A 42 23.58 5.68 0.36
C VAL A 42 24.88 6.12 -0.34
N GLN A 43 26.02 5.90 0.33
CA GLN A 43 27.33 6.17 -0.23
C GLN A 43 27.74 5.05 -1.19
N PHE A 44 28.46 5.39 -2.26
CA PHE A 44 28.96 4.41 -3.24
C PHE A 44 29.84 3.32 -2.60
N ASP A 45 30.72 3.69 -1.66
CA ASP A 45 31.53 2.73 -0.91
C ASP A 45 30.68 1.70 -0.14
N THR A 46 29.56 2.14 0.42
CA THR A 46 28.61 1.23 1.09
C THR A 46 27.95 0.28 0.11
N VAL A 47 27.55 0.78 -1.07
CA VAL A 47 26.96 -0.05 -2.14
C VAL A 47 27.97 -1.06 -2.64
N ASP A 48 29.21 -0.62 -2.89
CA ASP A 48 30.30 -1.51 -3.38
C ASP A 48 30.55 -2.65 -2.40
N LYS A 49 30.72 -2.36 -1.10
CA LYS A 49 30.89 -3.38 -0.06
C LYS A 49 29.74 -4.38 -0.01
N LEU A 50 28.49 -3.88 -0.07
CA LEU A 50 27.32 -4.74 -0.05
C LEU A 50 27.19 -5.59 -1.31
N CYS A 51 27.41 -5.01 -2.48
CA CYS A 51 27.40 -5.75 -3.75
C CYS A 51 28.46 -6.84 -3.77
N ASN A 52 29.70 -6.54 -3.34
CA ASN A 52 30.80 -7.50 -3.26
C ASN A 52 30.47 -8.64 -2.28
N PHE A 53 29.99 -8.32 -1.08
CA PHE A 53 29.64 -9.34 -0.09
C PHE A 53 28.49 -10.24 -0.56
N LEU A 54 27.45 -9.64 -1.16
CA LEU A 54 26.26 -10.37 -1.64
C LEU A 54 26.49 -11.09 -2.97
N GLY A 55 27.59 -10.81 -3.69
CA GLY A 55 27.86 -11.36 -5.02
C GLY A 55 26.86 -10.89 -6.07
N VAL A 56 26.46 -9.61 -6.04
CA VAL A 56 25.51 -9.01 -6.97
C VAL A 56 26.07 -7.74 -7.60
N THR A 57 25.55 -7.37 -8.75
CA THR A 57 25.85 -6.09 -9.39
C THR A 57 24.99 -4.96 -8.78
N PRO A 58 25.36 -3.67 -8.93
CA PRO A 58 24.50 -2.56 -8.53
C PRO A 58 23.12 -2.58 -9.19
N CYS A 59 23.00 -3.08 -10.43
CA CYS A 59 21.71 -3.22 -11.11
C CYS A 59 20.80 -4.28 -10.47
N GLU A 60 21.38 -5.29 -9.84
CA GLU A 60 20.65 -6.32 -9.09
C GLU A 60 20.38 -5.87 -7.65
N PHE A 61 21.22 -4.97 -7.13
CA PHE A 61 21.08 -4.42 -5.78
C PHE A 61 19.97 -3.35 -5.69
N PHE A 62 19.77 -2.57 -6.75
CA PHE A 62 18.73 -1.53 -6.79
C PHE A 62 17.55 -1.95 -7.66
N ASP A 63 16.38 -1.55 -7.21
CA ASP A 63 15.15 -1.56 -7.99
C ASP A 63 14.81 -0.15 -8.41
N TYR A 64 14.29 0.03 -9.63
CA TYR A 64 13.96 1.32 -10.20
C TYR A 64 12.52 1.35 -10.72
N SER A 65 11.76 2.36 -10.29
CA SER A 65 10.48 2.71 -10.89
C SER A 65 10.54 4.09 -11.53
N PRO A 66 10.16 4.23 -12.82
CA PRO A 66 10.09 5.53 -13.46
C PRO A 66 8.91 6.38 -12.97
N TYR A 67 8.03 5.81 -12.16
CA TYR A 67 6.83 6.47 -11.65
C TYR A 67 7.08 7.11 -10.29
N ILE A 68 6.52 8.32 -10.12
CA ILE A 68 6.33 8.96 -8.81
C ILE A 68 4.84 8.86 -8.50
N VAL A 69 4.49 8.23 -7.39
CA VAL A 69 3.11 8.01 -6.98
C VAL A 69 2.83 8.81 -5.71
N GLU A 70 1.85 9.70 -5.80
CA GLU A 70 1.34 10.46 -4.66
C GLU A 70 -0.08 10.02 -4.38
N THR A 71 -0.44 9.87 -3.12
CA THR A 71 -1.79 9.49 -2.69
C THR A 71 -2.32 10.56 -1.75
N LYS A 72 -3.47 11.12 -2.06
CA LYS A 72 -4.18 12.10 -1.23
C LYS A 72 -5.57 11.58 -0.90
N LYS A 73 -6.20 12.12 0.14
CA LYS A 73 -7.61 11.93 0.41
C LYS A 73 -8.40 12.59 -0.72
N SER A 74 -9.40 11.89 -1.27
CA SER A 74 -10.27 12.45 -2.30
C SER A 74 -11.46 13.16 -1.64
N ASN A 75 -11.77 14.35 -2.14
CA ASN A 75 -13.00 15.07 -1.76
C ASN A 75 -14.17 14.76 -2.70
N PHE A 76 -13.97 13.88 -3.69
CA PHE A 76 -14.94 13.52 -4.73
C PHE A 76 -15.22 12.03 -4.73
N SER A 77 -15.34 11.43 -3.53
CA SER A 77 -15.71 10.01 -3.39
C SER A 77 -17.20 9.81 -3.57
N GLU A 78 -17.60 8.78 -4.31
CA GLU A 78 -18.98 8.30 -4.40
C GLU A 78 -19.32 7.31 -3.26
N GLY A 79 -18.33 6.89 -2.48
CA GLY A 79 -18.51 6.00 -1.34
C GLY A 79 -18.99 6.72 -0.07
N GLU A 80 -19.40 5.95 0.94
CA GLU A 80 -19.88 6.47 2.24
C GLU A 80 -18.80 7.17 3.04
N ILE A 81 -17.55 6.82 2.76
CA ILE A 81 -16.37 7.47 3.36
C ILE A 81 -15.43 7.95 2.25
N ASP A 82 -14.71 9.03 2.53
CA ASP A 82 -13.80 9.61 1.55
C ASP A 82 -12.81 8.57 1.02
N GLY A 83 -12.66 8.53 -0.30
CA GLY A 83 -11.71 7.70 -1.00
C GLY A 83 -10.31 8.33 -1.11
N PHE A 84 -9.57 7.92 -2.13
CA PHE A 84 -8.22 8.43 -2.39
C PHE A 84 -8.05 8.86 -3.85
N GLU A 85 -7.40 10.01 -4.05
CA GLU A 85 -6.85 10.39 -5.33
C GLU A 85 -5.40 9.88 -5.44
N ILE A 86 -5.12 9.14 -6.51
CA ILE A 86 -3.79 8.63 -6.85
C ILE A 86 -3.26 9.45 -8.02
N LYS A 87 -2.20 10.21 -7.75
CA LYS A 87 -1.48 10.96 -8.78
C LYS A 87 -0.25 10.19 -9.21
N ILE A 88 -0.13 9.95 -10.51
CA ILE A 88 1.00 9.24 -11.12
C ILE A 88 1.74 10.20 -12.04
N LYS A 89 3.04 10.35 -11.79
CA LYS A 89 3.94 11.16 -12.62
C LYS A 89 5.04 10.30 -13.21
N LYS A 90 5.35 10.52 -14.49
CA LYS A 90 6.52 9.96 -15.19
C LYS A 90 6.95 10.94 -16.26
N GLN A 91 8.11 11.59 -16.11
CA GLN A 91 8.67 12.56 -17.06
C GLN A 91 7.64 13.60 -17.53
N HIS A 92 7.04 13.44 -18.71
CA HIS A 92 6.01 14.33 -19.29
C HIS A 92 4.59 13.78 -19.13
N TYR A 93 4.40 12.71 -18.37
CA TYR A 93 3.11 12.10 -18.13
C TYR A 93 2.67 12.38 -16.70
N GLU A 94 1.46 12.89 -16.55
CA GLU A 94 0.80 13.07 -15.26
C GLU A 94 -0.64 12.62 -15.40
N LYS A 95 -1.09 11.74 -14.51
CA LYS A 95 -2.45 11.22 -14.50
C LYS A 95 -2.98 11.06 -13.09
N TYR A 96 -4.28 11.23 -12.96
CA TYR A 96 -5.00 11.11 -11.70
C TYR A 96 -6.01 9.98 -11.80
N PHE A 97 -6.12 9.17 -10.75
CA PHE A 97 -7.09 8.10 -10.60
C PHE A 97 -7.77 8.27 -9.25
N ASN A 98 -9.07 8.04 -9.18
CA ASN A 98 -9.82 8.09 -7.94
C ASN A 98 -10.18 6.68 -7.48
N LEU A 99 -10.02 6.43 -6.19
CA LEU A 99 -10.43 5.20 -5.53
C LEU A 99 -11.54 5.54 -4.55
N ASP A 100 -12.67 4.86 -4.66
CA ASP A 100 -13.81 4.99 -3.75
C ASP A 100 -13.78 3.92 -2.67
N MET A 101 -14.24 4.27 -1.48
CA MET A 101 -14.42 3.34 -0.37
C MET A 101 -15.89 3.22 -0.02
N PHE A 102 -16.42 2.01 -0.16
CA PHE A 102 -17.77 1.66 0.25
C PHE A 102 -17.74 0.89 1.56
N VAL A 103 -18.82 0.99 2.34
CA VAL A 103 -18.92 0.32 3.63
C VAL A 103 -20.16 -0.56 3.67
N TYR A 104 -19.95 -1.84 3.96
CA TYR A 104 -21.02 -2.82 4.11
C TYR A 104 -20.96 -3.44 5.51
N SER A 105 -22.14 -3.68 6.12
CA SER A 105 -22.22 -4.49 7.33
C SER A 105 -21.70 -5.91 7.07
N GLY A 106 -21.01 -6.49 8.03
CA GLY A 106 -20.52 -7.87 7.94
C GLY A 106 -21.61 -8.94 7.80
N ASP A 107 -22.88 -8.57 8.10
CA ASP A 107 -24.06 -9.43 7.92
C ASP A 107 -24.79 -9.24 6.59
N SER A 108 -24.32 -8.30 5.74
CA SER A 108 -24.92 -8.03 4.44
C SER A 108 -24.94 -9.25 3.53
N ASN A 109 -26.02 -9.38 2.73
CA ASN A 109 -26.13 -10.47 1.74
C ASN A 109 -25.31 -10.22 0.47
N VAL A 110 -24.81 -8.99 0.27
CA VAL A 110 -24.13 -8.57 -0.97
C VAL A 110 -22.63 -8.78 -0.91
N ILE A 111 -22.07 -9.01 0.28
CA ILE A 111 -20.63 -9.19 0.44
C ILE A 111 -20.15 -10.55 -0.07
N PRO A 112 -18.99 -10.62 -0.76
CA PRO A 112 -18.44 -11.87 -1.31
C PRO A 112 -17.67 -12.70 -0.26
N LEU A 113 -17.85 -12.42 1.03
CA LEU A 113 -17.15 -13.06 2.14
C LEU A 113 -18.14 -13.73 3.08
N LYS A 114 -17.65 -14.64 3.95
CA LYS A 114 -18.48 -15.33 4.92
C LYS A 114 -18.98 -14.36 5.99
N LYS A 115 -20.28 -14.34 6.19
CA LYS A 115 -20.95 -13.48 7.17
C LYS A 115 -20.50 -13.77 8.61
N GLY A 116 -20.49 -12.71 9.43
CA GLY A 116 -20.17 -12.82 10.86
C GLY A 116 -18.70 -13.03 11.18
N GLU A 117 -17.81 -13.05 10.17
CA GLU A 117 -16.37 -13.12 10.40
C GLU A 117 -15.72 -11.74 10.68
N PHE A 118 -16.46 -10.64 10.45
CA PHE A 118 -15.99 -9.24 10.63
C PHE A 118 -17.22 -8.35 10.83
N ASP A 119 -17.00 -7.17 11.40
CA ASP A 119 -18.06 -6.21 11.65
C ASP A 119 -18.42 -5.43 10.39
N TYR A 120 -17.37 -5.04 9.62
CA TYR A 120 -17.55 -4.29 8.37
C TYR A 120 -16.65 -4.80 7.24
N TYR A 121 -17.20 -4.81 6.02
CA TYR A 121 -16.49 -5.05 4.77
C TYR A 121 -16.32 -3.72 4.04
N ILE A 122 -15.08 -3.40 3.68
CA ILE A 122 -14.72 -2.14 3.00
C ILE A 122 -13.97 -2.47 1.70
N PRO A 123 -14.64 -2.47 0.54
CA PRO A 123 -13.96 -2.50 -0.74
C PRO A 123 -13.40 -1.10 -1.08
N LEU A 124 -12.16 -1.08 -1.57
CA LEU A 124 -11.50 0.07 -2.19
C LEU A 124 -11.45 -0.18 -3.68
N VAL A 125 -12.28 0.51 -4.45
CA VAL A 125 -12.49 0.28 -5.89
C VAL A 125 -12.02 1.47 -6.72
N LEU A 126 -11.62 1.22 -7.95
CA LEU A 126 -11.34 2.29 -8.89
C LEU A 126 -12.66 2.94 -9.33
N GLN A 127 -12.76 4.25 -9.17
CA GLN A 127 -13.94 5.02 -9.60
C GLN A 127 -14.03 5.02 -11.13
N GLY A 128 -15.24 4.87 -11.67
CA GLY A 128 -15.50 5.05 -13.11
C GLY A 128 -15.23 6.50 -13.52
N SER A 129 -14.60 6.72 -14.68
CA SER A 129 -14.27 8.05 -15.16
C SER A 129 -14.14 8.11 -16.67
N ASP A 130 -14.53 9.23 -17.28
CA ASP A 130 -14.26 9.53 -18.69
C ASP A 130 -12.80 9.96 -18.96
N HIS A 131 -12.04 10.24 -17.91
CA HIS A 131 -10.65 10.72 -18.01
C HIS A 131 -9.60 9.62 -18.01
N TYR A 132 -9.96 8.40 -17.63
CA TYR A 132 -9.10 7.21 -17.63
C TYR A 132 -9.93 5.93 -17.77
N THR A 133 -9.27 4.89 -18.22
CA THR A 133 -9.85 3.54 -18.24
C THR A 133 -9.31 2.72 -17.07
N GLU A 134 -10.07 1.74 -16.62
CA GLU A 134 -9.63 0.78 -15.60
C GLU A 134 -8.34 0.07 -16.04
N ASN A 135 -8.25 -0.30 -17.32
CA ASN A 135 -7.07 -0.94 -17.87
C ASN A 135 -5.79 -0.08 -17.76
N GLU A 136 -5.90 1.25 -17.88
CA GLU A 136 -4.73 2.14 -17.69
C GLU A 136 -4.18 2.08 -16.27
N PHE A 137 -5.06 2.03 -15.27
CA PHE A 137 -4.67 1.91 -13.87
C PHE A 137 -4.00 0.57 -13.57
N TYR A 138 -4.59 -0.53 -14.02
CA TYR A 138 -4.01 -1.86 -13.79
C TYR A 138 -2.74 -2.09 -14.62
N THR A 139 -2.63 -1.55 -15.82
CA THR A 139 -1.38 -1.55 -16.59
C THR A 139 -0.27 -0.80 -15.84
N PHE A 140 -0.59 0.32 -15.20
CA PHE A 140 0.36 1.02 -14.33
C PHE A 140 0.85 0.12 -13.18
N LEU A 141 -0.05 -0.58 -12.48
CA LEU A 141 0.31 -1.51 -11.41
C LEU A 141 1.15 -2.69 -11.92
N SER A 142 0.83 -3.23 -13.09
CA SER A 142 1.60 -4.31 -13.74
C SER A 142 3.02 -3.88 -14.08
N ASN A 143 3.21 -2.63 -14.50
CA ASN A 143 4.52 -2.07 -14.87
C ASN A 143 5.39 -1.71 -13.65
N MET A 144 4.86 -1.78 -12.43
CA MET A 144 5.66 -1.64 -11.21
C MET A 144 6.34 -2.97 -10.88
N SER A 145 7.57 -2.90 -10.38
CA SER A 145 8.15 -4.07 -9.76
C SER A 145 7.34 -4.51 -8.53
N ILE A 146 7.50 -5.76 -8.14
CA ILE A 146 6.81 -6.34 -6.97
C ILE A 146 7.07 -5.50 -5.71
N SER A 147 8.30 -5.04 -5.50
CA SER A 147 8.68 -4.23 -4.34
C SER A 147 7.90 -2.92 -4.26
N PHE A 148 7.90 -2.15 -5.36
CA PHE A 148 7.19 -0.87 -5.42
C PHE A 148 5.68 -1.03 -5.33
N ARG A 149 5.11 -2.05 -5.98
CA ARG A 149 3.69 -2.36 -5.91
C ARG A 149 3.27 -2.75 -4.49
N THR A 150 4.05 -3.59 -3.83
CA THR A 150 3.80 -3.98 -2.43
C THR A 150 3.86 -2.77 -1.50
N GLU A 151 4.84 -1.87 -1.68
CA GLU A 151 4.92 -0.63 -0.92
C GLU A 151 3.71 0.27 -1.15
N PHE A 152 3.30 0.44 -2.41
CA PHE A 152 2.11 1.22 -2.76
C PHE A 152 0.84 0.68 -2.08
N ILE A 153 0.60 -0.64 -2.17
CA ILE A 153 -0.53 -1.31 -1.53
C ILE A 153 -0.47 -1.13 0.00
N ASN A 154 0.69 -1.32 0.61
CA ASN A 154 0.86 -1.15 2.06
C ASN A 154 0.64 0.31 2.50
N LYS A 155 1.06 1.29 1.70
CA LYS A 155 0.77 2.72 1.95
C LYS A 155 -0.73 3.01 1.89
N LEU A 156 -1.46 2.44 0.93
CA LEU A 156 -2.92 2.56 0.86
C LEU A 156 -3.58 1.97 2.10
N ILE A 157 -3.22 0.74 2.48
CA ILE A 157 -3.74 0.09 3.69
C ILE A 157 -3.49 0.95 4.94
N THR A 158 -2.29 1.52 5.06
CA THR A 158 -1.93 2.38 6.19
C THR A 158 -2.78 3.66 6.22
N LYS A 159 -3.02 4.27 5.06
CA LYS A 159 -3.88 5.45 4.94
C LYS A 159 -5.33 5.13 5.30
N VAL A 160 -5.88 4.01 4.82
CA VAL A 160 -7.23 3.54 5.20
C VAL A 160 -7.31 3.35 6.71
N LYS A 161 -6.35 2.67 7.33
CA LYS A 161 -6.32 2.47 8.79
C LYS A 161 -6.30 3.79 9.55
N SER A 162 -5.49 4.76 9.12
CA SER A 162 -5.44 6.09 9.73
C SER A 162 -6.78 6.79 9.62
N GLN A 163 -7.39 6.76 8.44
CA GLN A 163 -8.69 7.40 8.21
C GLN A 163 -9.81 6.79 9.05
N LEU A 164 -9.88 5.45 9.14
CA LEU A 164 -10.86 4.78 9.99
C LEU A 164 -10.68 5.15 11.47
N LYS A 165 -9.43 5.27 11.92
CA LYS A 165 -9.13 5.75 13.28
C LYS A 165 -9.59 7.19 13.49
N ASP A 166 -9.37 8.08 12.51
CA ASP A 166 -9.82 9.47 12.58
C ASP A 166 -11.35 9.57 12.64
N LEU A 167 -12.07 8.71 11.89
CA LEU A 167 -13.54 8.62 11.95
C LEU A 167 -14.05 8.22 13.35
N VAL A 168 -13.36 7.27 14.00
CA VAL A 168 -13.68 6.88 15.40
C VAL A 168 -13.43 8.02 16.37
N ILE A 169 -12.26 8.67 16.28
CA ILE A 169 -11.88 9.78 17.18
C ILE A 169 -12.87 10.94 17.05
N ASN A 170 -13.26 11.29 15.81
CA ASN A 170 -14.17 12.39 15.52
C ASN A 170 -15.64 12.00 15.72
N LYS A 171 -15.96 10.76 16.08
CA LYS A 171 -17.32 10.22 16.22
C LYS A 171 -18.18 10.48 15.00
N GLN A 172 -17.60 10.39 13.82
CA GLN A 172 -18.29 10.64 12.56
C GLN A 172 -19.20 9.47 12.21
N SER A 173 -20.46 9.80 11.90
CA SER A 173 -21.46 8.83 11.46
C SER A 173 -21.68 8.96 9.95
N PHE A 174 -22.06 7.86 9.30
CA PHE A 174 -22.40 7.81 7.88
C PHE A 174 -23.48 6.74 7.63
N GLU A 175 -24.17 6.84 6.51
CA GLU A 175 -25.21 5.89 6.11
C GLU A 175 -24.60 4.74 5.32
N LEU A 176 -25.06 3.51 5.56
CA LEU A 176 -24.65 2.32 4.80
C LEU A 176 -25.37 2.25 3.46
N ILE A 177 -24.69 1.70 2.43
CA ILE A 177 -25.31 1.39 1.14
C ILE A 177 -26.55 0.50 1.34
N GLY A 178 -27.66 0.93 0.77
CA GLY A 178 -28.91 0.16 0.69
C GLY A 178 -29.73 0.10 1.98
N GLY A 179 -29.44 0.96 2.97
CA GLY A 179 -30.19 0.98 4.21
C GLY A 179 -30.29 2.36 4.85
N TYR A 180 -31.37 2.59 5.59
CA TYR A 180 -31.55 3.78 6.45
C TYR A 180 -30.77 3.66 7.76
N THR A 181 -29.69 2.85 7.78
CA THR A 181 -28.93 2.60 8.99
C THR A 181 -27.73 3.49 9.03
N THR A 182 -27.74 4.43 9.95
CA THR A 182 -26.56 5.24 10.29
C THR A 182 -25.65 4.44 11.19
N ILE A 183 -24.38 4.32 10.83
CA ILE A 183 -23.34 3.65 11.63
C ILE A 183 -22.26 4.64 12.05
N GLN A 184 -21.54 4.24 13.10
CA GLN A 184 -20.36 4.90 13.60
C GLN A 184 -19.34 3.82 13.94
N PHE A 185 -18.14 3.91 13.37
CA PHE A 185 -17.06 2.98 13.72
C PHE A 185 -16.67 3.12 15.19
N GLN A 186 -16.25 2.01 15.78
CA GLN A 186 -15.79 1.94 17.16
C GLN A 186 -14.37 1.34 17.22
N LEU A 187 -13.68 1.59 18.33
CA LEU A 187 -12.42 0.89 18.63
C LEU A 187 -12.69 -0.62 18.72
N ASN A 188 -11.77 -1.39 18.17
CA ASN A 188 -11.82 -2.84 18.04
C ASN A 188 -12.79 -3.39 16.98
N ASP A 189 -13.55 -2.57 16.26
CA ASP A 189 -14.28 -3.06 15.10
C ASP A 189 -13.35 -3.84 14.16
N TYR A 190 -13.80 -5.02 13.75
CA TYR A 190 -13.04 -5.93 12.91
C TYR A 190 -13.39 -5.69 11.45
N ILE A 191 -12.42 -5.21 10.69
CA ILE A 191 -12.56 -4.76 9.31
C ILE A 191 -12.00 -5.79 8.35
N ALA A 192 -12.77 -6.12 7.30
CA ALA A 192 -12.29 -6.80 6.11
C ALA A 192 -12.13 -5.76 4.99
N LEU A 193 -10.91 -5.28 4.78
CA LEU A 193 -10.56 -4.34 3.71
C LEU A 193 -10.16 -5.12 2.46
N LYS A 194 -10.86 -4.90 1.35
CA LYS A 194 -10.57 -5.51 0.05
C LYS A 194 -10.15 -4.42 -0.93
N LEU A 195 -8.89 -4.43 -1.36
CA LEU A 195 -8.38 -3.52 -2.37
C LEU A 195 -8.54 -4.15 -3.75
N PHE A 196 -8.97 -3.35 -4.71
CA PHE A 196 -9.07 -3.71 -6.13
C PHE A 196 -9.84 -5.01 -6.36
N PRO A 197 -11.11 -5.12 -5.88
CA PRO A 197 -11.92 -6.32 -6.08
C PRO A 197 -11.96 -6.72 -7.55
N ASP A 198 -12.02 -8.03 -7.80
CA ASP A 198 -12.15 -8.64 -9.14
C ASP A 198 -11.00 -8.33 -10.13
N SER A 199 -9.88 -7.80 -9.64
CA SER A 199 -8.65 -7.58 -10.40
C SER A 199 -7.55 -8.58 -10.05
N GLU A 200 -6.53 -8.69 -10.90
CA GLU A 200 -5.32 -9.47 -10.61
C GLU A 200 -4.50 -8.92 -9.41
N PHE A 201 -4.79 -7.70 -8.96
CA PHE A 201 -4.16 -7.04 -7.81
C PHE A 201 -5.01 -7.09 -6.55
N GLU A 202 -6.10 -7.86 -6.59
CA GLU A 202 -6.98 -8.02 -5.44
C GLU A 202 -6.19 -8.39 -4.18
N THR A 203 -6.42 -7.64 -3.12
CA THR A 203 -5.75 -7.87 -1.83
C THR A 203 -6.75 -7.75 -0.69
N LEU A 204 -6.92 -8.81 0.09
CA LEU A 204 -7.75 -8.82 1.29
C LEU A 204 -6.89 -8.67 2.54
N LYS A 205 -7.21 -7.70 3.39
CA LYS A 205 -6.59 -7.51 4.71
C LYS A 205 -7.68 -7.44 5.78
N LYS A 206 -7.48 -8.22 6.84
CA LYS A 206 -8.35 -8.19 8.03
C LYS A 206 -7.59 -7.57 9.19
N PHE A 207 -8.21 -6.63 9.90
CA PHE A 207 -7.59 -5.95 11.05
C PHE A 207 -8.65 -5.35 11.96
N ARG A 208 -8.25 -5.01 13.20
CA ARG A 208 -9.08 -4.24 14.14
C ARG A 208 -8.66 -2.77 14.13
N ILE A 209 -9.64 -1.87 14.27
CA ILE A 209 -9.37 -0.43 14.44
C ILE A 209 -8.73 -0.22 15.83
N LYS A 210 -7.56 0.42 15.87
CA LYS A 210 -6.75 0.62 17.10
C LYS A 210 -6.55 2.10 17.39
#